data_bc364308eb3b5690c4a94d27a5632234
#
_entry.id   bc364308eb3b5690c4a94d27a5632234
#
_cell.length_a   1.000
_cell.length_b   1.000
_cell.length_c   1.000
_cell.angle_alpha   90.00
_cell.angle_beta   90.00
_cell.angle_gamma   90.00
#
_symmetry.space_group_name_H-M   'P 1'
#
loop_
_entity.id
_entity.type
_entity.pdbx_description
1 polymer ?
#
loop_
_entity_poly.entity_id
_entity_poly.type
_entity_poly.pdbx_seq_one_letter_code
_entity_poly.pdbx_strand_id
1 'polypeptide(L)'
;KYPVESDLALKILAQDEAHVASESEWERAMSVGAITGEIGTTEVLADSATNYWGKHCDGRPFIQENPIRTRRVRLWKKGRTKRSTRPIESIEDFPRRLVKRTSNYDDVTLSLPARADNRRIVFEEIVICALIGIIHSFVWAYFNASPGYIAEGWLNLILGGVFMGLSTAIFWRPRTTTYLEIDGIWKLE
;
A
#
# COMPACT_ATOMS: atom_id res chain seq x y z
N LYS A 1 2.17 21.50 7.64
CA LYS A 1 0.75 21.82 7.85
C LYS A 1 0.12 20.64 8.58
N TYR A 2 -0.62 20.93 9.63
CA TYR A 2 -1.17 19.92 10.54
C TYR A 2 -2.56 19.47 10.09
N PRO A 3 -3.01 18.25 10.46
CA PRO A 3 -4.37 17.81 10.26
C PRO A 3 -5.33 18.64 11.11
N VAL A 4 -6.59 18.70 10.69
CA VAL A 4 -7.65 19.44 11.36
C VAL A 4 -8.46 18.49 12.24
N GLU A 5 -8.80 18.89 13.44
CA GLU A 5 -9.68 18.13 14.32
C GLU A 5 -11.06 17.88 13.68
N SER A 6 -11.73 16.82 14.09
CA SER A 6 -12.95 16.35 13.46
C SER A 6 -14.04 17.41 13.38
N ASP A 7 -14.33 18.08 14.48
CA ASP A 7 -15.42 19.08 14.55
C ASP A 7 -15.15 20.31 13.69
N LEU A 8 -13.90 20.78 13.67
CA LEU A 8 -13.52 21.91 12.83
C LEU A 8 -13.52 21.51 11.35
N ALA A 9 -13.09 20.27 11.03
CA ALA A 9 -13.15 19.75 9.69
C ALA A 9 -14.58 19.69 9.15
N LEU A 10 -15.54 19.24 9.95
CA LEU A 10 -16.95 19.21 9.56
C LEU A 10 -17.51 20.59 9.28
N LYS A 11 -17.15 21.62 10.07
CA LYS A 11 -17.55 22.99 9.85
C LYS A 11 -17.00 23.56 8.53
N ILE A 12 -15.74 23.27 8.21
CA ILE A 12 -15.11 23.74 6.96
C ILE A 12 -15.71 23.01 5.76
N LEU A 13 -15.97 21.71 5.87
CA LEU A 13 -16.60 20.92 4.80
C LEU A 13 -18.02 21.39 4.49
N ALA A 14 -18.75 21.86 5.50
CA ALA A 14 -20.09 22.41 5.30
C ALA A 14 -20.12 23.72 4.51
N GLN A 15 -18.97 24.39 4.32
CA GLN A 15 -18.84 25.62 3.54
C GLN A 15 -18.46 25.38 2.07
N ASP A 16 -18.48 24.14 1.60
CA ASP A 16 -18.22 23.68 0.21
C ASP A 16 -16.89 24.11 -0.43
N GLU A 17 -15.93 24.60 0.37
CA GLU A 17 -14.65 25.04 -0.18
C GLU A 17 -13.53 23.99 -0.10
N ALA A 18 -13.75 22.90 0.61
CA ALA A 18 -12.73 21.89 0.85
C ALA A 18 -13.32 20.47 0.90
N HIS A 19 -12.49 19.47 0.72
CA HIS A 19 -12.84 18.07 0.92
C HIS A 19 -11.75 17.36 1.73
N VAL A 20 -12.09 16.19 2.30
CA VAL A 20 -11.10 15.37 2.99
C VAL A 20 -10.11 14.83 1.96
N ALA A 21 -8.83 14.92 2.25
CA ALA A 21 -7.77 14.45 1.37
C ALA A 21 -7.96 12.97 0.99
N SER A 22 -7.86 12.67 -0.30
CA SER A 22 -7.71 11.30 -0.77
C SER A 22 -6.33 10.75 -0.41
N GLU A 23 -6.15 9.44 -0.49
CA GLU A 23 -4.83 8.84 -0.28
C GLU A 23 -3.81 9.32 -1.33
N SER A 24 -4.23 9.54 -2.57
CA SER A 24 -3.36 10.07 -3.62
C SER A 24 -2.92 11.51 -3.35
N GLU A 25 -3.83 12.36 -2.89
CA GLU A 25 -3.52 13.75 -2.51
C GLU A 25 -2.58 13.80 -1.30
N TRP A 26 -2.83 12.93 -0.32
CA TRP A 26 -1.98 12.79 0.85
C TRP A 26 -0.56 12.34 0.48
N GLU A 27 -0.44 11.29 -0.35
CA GLU A 27 0.84 10.77 -0.85
C GLU A 27 1.59 11.85 -1.65
N ARG A 28 0.90 12.57 -2.50
CA ARG A 28 1.51 13.67 -3.25
C ARG A 28 2.03 14.77 -2.34
N ALA A 29 1.24 15.16 -1.34
CA ALA A 29 1.64 16.17 -0.37
C ALA A 29 2.86 15.73 0.45
N MET A 30 2.94 14.46 0.84
CA MET A 30 4.11 13.86 1.49
C MET A 30 5.35 13.88 0.57
N SER A 31 5.19 13.45 -0.67
CA SER A 31 6.31 13.36 -1.62
C SER A 31 6.97 14.70 -1.91
N VAL A 32 6.25 15.79 -1.78
CA VAL A 32 6.78 17.16 -1.96
C VAL A 32 7.09 17.86 -0.63
N GLY A 33 7.01 17.15 0.50
CA GLY A 33 7.30 17.70 1.82
C GLY A 33 6.28 18.75 2.31
N ALA A 34 5.08 18.79 1.72
CA ALA A 34 4.06 19.78 2.05
C ALA A 34 3.34 19.49 3.38
N ILE A 35 3.41 18.26 3.88
CA ILE A 35 2.73 17.84 5.11
C ILE A 35 3.67 17.14 6.07
N THR A 36 3.37 17.32 7.34
CA THR A 36 4.00 16.63 8.48
C THR A 36 2.90 16.22 9.45
N GLY A 37 3.20 15.30 10.37
CA GLY A 37 2.26 14.86 11.39
C GLY A 37 2.95 14.48 12.69
N GLU A 38 2.19 14.45 13.75
CA GLU A 38 2.68 14.11 15.09
C GLU A 38 2.69 12.59 15.28
N ILE A 39 3.72 12.09 15.93
CA ILE A 39 3.87 10.67 16.27
C ILE A 39 2.68 10.21 17.11
N GLY A 40 2.08 9.10 16.74
CA GLY A 40 0.90 8.55 17.39
C GLY A 40 -0.43 9.02 16.79
N THR A 41 -0.44 10.09 16.02
CA THR A 41 -1.66 10.58 15.38
C THR A 41 -2.08 9.64 14.23
N THR A 42 -3.39 9.42 14.13
CA THR A 42 -4.01 8.71 13.02
C THR A 42 -4.89 9.67 12.23
N GLU A 43 -4.59 9.89 10.97
CA GLU A 43 -5.37 10.76 10.08
C GLU A 43 -6.34 9.92 9.23
N VAL A 44 -7.58 10.40 9.10
CA VAL A 44 -8.60 9.78 8.25
C VAL A 44 -8.52 10.34 6.84
N LEU A 45 -8.58 9.45 5.85
CA LEU A 45 -8.61 9.78 4.43
C LEU A 45 -10.01 9.60 3.84
N ALA A 46 -10.25 10.20 2.69
CA ALA A 46 -11.54 10.11 2.02
C ALA A 46 -11.81 8.74 1.40
N ASP A 47 -10.76 7.97 1.09
CA ASP A 47 -10.88 6.66 0.44
C ASP A 47 -11.51 5.62 1.37
N SER A 48 -12.44 4.81 0.84
CA SER A 48 -13.09 3.70 1.55
C SER A 48 -12.71 2.33 0.99
N ALA A 49 -11.93 2.29 -0.08
CA ALA A 49 -11.59 1.06 -0.77
C ALA A 49 -10.53 0.23 -0.05
N THR A 50 -10.63 -1.09 -0.15
CA THR A 50 -9.62 -2.04 0.33
C THR A 50 -8.47 -2.21 -0.66
N ASN A 51 -8.72 -1.95 -1.94
CA ASN A 51 -7.77 -2.00 -3.04
C ASN A 51 -8.01 -0.81 -3.98
N TYR A 52 -7.24 -0.70 -5.06
CA TYR A 52 -7.34 0.41 -6.01
C TYR A 52 -7.79 -0.01 -7.42
N TRP A 53 -8.27 -1.24 -7.59
CA TRP A 53 -8.79 -1.67 -8.89
C TRP A 53 -9.96 -0.80 -9.32
N GLY A 54 -9.86 -0.21 -10.51
CA GLY A 54 -10.84 0.73 -11.05
C GLY A 54 -10.70 2.18 -10.56
N LYS A 55 -9.70 2.51 -9.74
CA LYS A 55 -9.48 3.89 -9.29
C LYS A 55 -9.09 4.79 -10.46
N HIS A 56 -9.67 5.99 -10.51
CA HIS A 56 -9.23 7.05 -11.40
C HIS A 56 -7.88 7.62 -10.98
N CYS A 57 -7.06 8.01 -11.97
CA CYS A 57 -5.70 8.51 -11.73
C CYS A 57 -5.62 10.04 -11.59
N ASP A 58 -6.70 10.70 -11.24
CA ASP A 58 -6.82 12.16 -11.09
C ASP A 58 -6.79 12.66 -9.65
N GLY A 59 -6.53 11.75 -8.72
CA GLY A 59 -6.45 12.09 -7.28
C GLY A 59 -7.78 12.08 -6.55
N ARG A 60 -8.93 11.86 -7.23
CA ARG A 60 -10.22 11.74 -6.54
C ARG A 60 -10.24 10.62 -5.53
N PRO A 61 -11.02 10.73 -4.45
CA PRO A 61 -11.23 9.64 -3.49
C PRO A 61 -11.80 8.40 -4.18
N PHE A 62 -11.31 7.24 -3.80
CA PHE A 62 -11.85 5.97 -4.29
C PHE A 62 -12.81 5.39 -3.25
N ILE A 63 -14.10 5.53 -3.53
CA ILE A 63 -15.17 5.08 -2.66
C ILE A 63 -15.75 3.80 -3.26
N GLN A 64 -15.49 2.67 -2.62
CA GLN A 64 -16.14 1.40 -2.94
C GLN A 64 -17.28 1.14 -1.95
N GLU A 65 -18.40 0.65 -2.48
CA GLU A 65 -19.44 0.07 -1.65
C GLU A 65 -18.89 -1.19 -0.97
N ASN A 66 -18.69 -1.09 0.31
CA ASN A 66 -18.24 -2.20 1.13
C ASN A 66 -19.28 -2.40 2.24
N PRO A 67 -19.79 -3.63 2.44
CA PRO A 67 -20.72 -3.92 3.54
C PRO A 67 -20.11 -3.57 4.92
N ILE A 68 -18.80 -3.65 5.06
CA ILE A 68 -18.08 -3.13 6.23
C ILE A 68 -17.67 -1.70 5.90
N ARG A 69 -18.40 -0.73 6.44
CA ARG A 69 -18.09 0.69 6.28
C ARG A 69 -16.71 1.01 6.87
N THR A 70 -15.68 1.00 6.01
CA THR A 70 -14.31 1.27 6.41
C THR A 70 -13.75 2.51 5.71
N ARG A 71 -12.76 3.16 6.32
CA ARG A 71 -11.98 4.26 5.75
C ARG A 71 -10.50 3.95 5.81
N ARG A 72 -9.76 4.45 4.84
CA ARG A 72 -8.31 4.47 4.88
C ARG A 72 -7.84 5.44 5.94
N VAL A 73 -6.79 5.05 6.64
CA VAL A 73 -6.14 5.90 7.65
C VAL A 73 -4.63 5.86 7.50
N ARG A 74 -3.98 6.95 7.88
CA ARG A 74 -2.52 7.07 7.99
C ARG A 74 -2.14 7.23 9.44
N LEU A 75 -1.32 6.33 9.94
CA LEU A 75 -0.78 6.36 11.30
C LEU A 75 0.65 6.89 11.27
N TRP A 76 0.91 7.96 12.00
CA TRP A 76 2.24 8.50 12.21
C TRP A 76 2.94 7.74 13.34
N LYS A 77 4.07 7.10 13.04
CA LYS A 77 4.91 6.40 14.01
C LYS A 77 6.27 7.08 14.07
N LYS A 78 7.04 6.78 15.11
CA LYS A 78 8.42 7.25 15.25
C LYS A 78 9.22 6.86 13.99
N GLY A 79 9.64 7.87 13.24
CA GLY A 79 10.45 7.73 12.04
C GLY A 79 9.75 7.13 10.80
N ARG A 80 8.44 6.80 10.85
CA ARG A 80 7.72 6.22 9.70
C ARG A 80 6.22 6.49 9.73
N THR A 81 5.58 6.37 8.57
CA THR A 81 4.11 6.31 8.49
C THR A 81 3.65 4.89 8.19
N LYS A 82 2.43 4.55 8.60
CA LYS A 82 1.81 3.26 8.29
C LYS A 82 0.41 3.46 7.72
N ARG A 83 0.15 2.80 6.59
CA ARG A 83 -1.19 2.68 6.01
C ARG A 83 -2.01 1.63 6.78
N SER A 84 -3.29 1.92 7.02
CA SER A 84 -4.23 0.99 7.63
C SER A 84 -5.65 1.28 7.14
N THR A 85 -6.58 0.42 7.52
CA THR A 85 -8.02 0.59 7.29
C THR A 85 -8.73 0.42 8.63
N ARG A 86 -9.72 1.25 8.92
CA ARG A 86 -10.48 1.21 10.17
C ARG A 86 -11.99 1.30 9.88
N PRO A 87 -12.85 0.68 10.70
CA PRO A 87 -14.28 0.90 10.68
C PRO A 87 -14.62 2.37 10.93
N ILE A 88 -15.68 2.88 10.29
CA ILE A 88 -16.07 4.30 10.40
C ILE A 88 -16.38 4.66 11.87
N GLU A 89 -17.04 3.78 12.59
CA GLU A 89 -17.42 4.00 13.99
C GLU A 89 -16.22 4.22 14.92
N SER A 90 -15.05 3.72 14.54
CA SER A 90 -13.82 3.84 15.34
C SER A 90 -12.95 5.05 15.01
N ILE A 91 -13.37 5.89 14.06
CA ILE A 91 -12.54 6.99 13.53
C ILE A 91 -13.26 8.34 13.51
N GLU A 92 -14.40 8.46 14.15
CA GLU A 92 -15.20 9.70 14.13
C GLU A 92 -14.41 10.89 14.67
N ASP A 93 -13.66 10.67 15.75
CA ASP A 93 -12.86 11.70 16.44
C ASP A 93 -11.46 11.89 15.83
N PHE A 94 -11.09 11.10 14.83
CA PHE A 94 -9.75 11.21 14.27
C PHE A 94 -9.60 12.43 13.36
N PRO A 95 -8.46 13.13 13.45
CA PRO A 95 -8.21 14.32 12.64
C PRO A 95 -8.20 13.99 11.14
N ARG A 96 -8.61 14.98 10.35
CA ARG A 96 -8.71 14.92 8.90
C ARG A 96 -7.85 16.00 8.27
N ARG A 97 -7.27 15.69 7.14
CA ARG A 97 -6.57 16.69 6.35
C ARG A 97 -7.48 17.17 5.24
N LEU A 98 -7.68 18.46 5.18
CA LEU A 98 -8.54 19.08 4.20
C LEU A 98 -7.73 19.61 3.01
N VAL A 99 -8.29 19.45 1.84
CA VAL A 99 -7.73 19.92 0.57
C VAL A 99 -8.75 20.80 -0.12
N LYS A 100 -8.31 21.99 -0.56
CA LYS A 100 -9.09 22.85 -1.45
C LYS A 100 -8.67 22.56 -2.88
N ARG A 101 -9.61 22.18 -3.73
CA ARG A 101 -9.39 22.03 -5.15
C ARG A 101 -9.71 23.32 -5.89
N THR A 102 -8.88 23.62 -6.88
CA THR A 102 -9.08 24.76 -7.78
C THR A 102 -9.75 24.38 -9.10
N SER A 103 -9.87 23.08 -9.38
CA SER A 103 -10.50 22.56 -10.60
C SER A 103 -11.36 21.33 -10.30
N ASN A 104 -12.40 21.13 -11.08
CA ASN A 104 -13.18 19.90 -11.05
C ASN A 104 -12.35 18.70 -11.54
N TYR A 105 -12.79 17.50 -11.19
CA TYR A 105 -12.22 16.28 -11.74
C TYR A 105 -12.57 16.18 -13.23
N ASP A 106 -11.59 15.83 -14.06
CA ASP A 106 -11.82 15.59 -15.47
C ASP A 106 -12.64 14.31 -15.68
N ASP A 107 -13.62 14.35 -16.57
CA ASP A 107 -14.45 13.19 -16.89
C ASP A 107 -13.70 12.12 -17.70
N VAL A 108 -12.61 12.50 -18.36
CA VAL A 108 -11.80 11.65 -19.25
C VAL A 108 -10.45 11.32 -18.60
N THR A 109 -10.43 10.87 -17.37
CA THR A 109 -9.18 10.45 -16.72
C THR A 109 -8.89 8.97 -16.90
N LEU A 110 -7.61 8.66 -17.02
CA LEU A 110 -7.14 7.27 -16.94
C LEU A 110 -7.59 6.64 -15.62
N SER A 111 -8.05 5.41 -15.71
CA SER A 111 -8.38 4.60 -14.53
C SER A 111 -7.53 3.33 -14.50
N LEU A 112 -7.27 2.84 -13.30
CA LEU A 112 -6.69 1.52 -13.13
C LEU A 112 -7.65 0.44 -13.64
N PRO A 113 -7.16 -0.73 -14.07
CA PRO A 113 -8.00 -1.85 -14.46
C PRO A 113 -9.03 -2.18 -13.36
N ALA A 114 -10.24 -2.54 -13.75
CA ALA A 114 -11.33 -2.84 -12.80
C ALA A 114 -11.09 -4.11 -11.97
N ARG A 115 -10.20 -4.99 -12.43
CA ARG A 115 -9.86 -6.25 -11.75
C ARG A 115 -8.36 -6.52 -11.82
N ALA A 116 -7.85 -7.25 -10.83
CA ALA A 116 -6.51 -7.81 -10.87
C ALA A 116 -6.37 -8.76 -12.08
N ASP A 117 -5.26 -8.66 -12.78
CA ASP A 117 -4.88 -9.67 -13.76
C ASP A 117 -4.31 -10.91 -13.02
N ASN A 118 -5.22 -11.81 -12.66
CA ASN A 118 -4.83 -13.03 -11.95
C ASN A 118 -3.85 -13.89 -12.73
N ARG A 119 -3.89 -13.88 -14.08
CA ARG A 119 -2.94 -14.65 -14.89
C ARG A 119 -1.53 -14.09 -14.73
N ARG A 120 -1.40 -12.78 -14.78
CA ARG A 120 -0.11 -12.10 -14.57
C ARG A 120 0.41 -12.36 -13.17
N ILE A 121 -0.43 -12.22 -12.14
CA ILE A 121 -0.04 -12.47 -10.75
C ILE A 121 0.45 -13.91 -10.56
N VAL A 122 -0.28 -14.90 -11.06
CA VAL A 122 0.12 -16.32 -10.98
C VAL A 122 1.43 -16.56 -11.74
N PHE A 123 1.58 -15.97 -12.92
CA PHE A 123 2.81 -16.08 -13.69
C PHE A 123 4.01 -15.48 -12.95
N GLU A 124 3.87 -14.29 -12.39
CA GLU A 124 4.90 -13.63 -11.58
C GLU A 124 5.29 -14.49 -10.35
N GLU A 125 4.31 -15.07 -9.66
CA GLU A 125 4.59 -15.98 -8.52
C GLU A 125 5.31 -17.26 -8.96
N ILE A 126 4.94 -17.84 -10.11
CA ILE A 126 5.65 -19.01 -10.67
C ILE A 126 7.10 -18.65 -11.02
N VAL A 127 7.32 -17.50 -11.66
CA VAL A 127 8.67 -17.02 -12.01
C VAL A 127 9.51 -16.79 -10.76
N ILE A 128 8.97 -16.14 -9.75
CA ILE A 128 9.64 -15.91 -8.46
C ILE A 128 10.00 -17.26 -7.80
N CYS A 129 9.04 -18.19 -7.75
CA CYS A 129 9.25 -19.51 -7.18
C CYS A 129 10.36 -20.29 -7.94
N ALA A 130 10.35 -20.25 -9.26
CA ALA A 130 11.36 -20.91 -10.09
C ALA A 130 12.75 -20.28 -9.90
N LEU A 131 12.85 -18.96 -10.02
CA LEU A 131 14.12 -18.24 -9.96
C LEU A 131 14.74 -18.25 -8.56
N ILE A 132 13.97 -17.92 -7.53
CA ILE A 132 14.49 -17.76 -6.17
C ILE A 132 14.55 -19.11 -5.44
N GLY A 133 13.58 -19.98 -5.67
CA GLY A 133 13.50 -21.26 -4.99
C GLY A 133 14.25 -22.37 -5.74
N ILE A 134 13.71 -22.82 -6.86
CA ILE A 134 14.19 -24.05 -7.55
C ILE A 134 15.60 -23.87 -8.07
N ILE A 135 15.89 -22.83 -8.83
CA ILE A 135 17.22 -22.60 -9.42
C ILE A 135 18.28 -22.50 -8.33
N HIS A 136 18.01 -21.74 -7.26
CA HIS A 136 18.95 -21.61 -6.15
C HIS A 136 19.19 -22.94 -5.42
N SER A 137 18.18 -23.80 -5.27
CA SER A 137 18.35 -25.13 -4.68
C SER A 137 19.32 -25.98 -5.49
N PHE A 138 19.20 -26.00 -6.82
CA PHE A 138 20.10 -26.74 -7.69
C PHE A 138 21.51 -26.16 -7.72
N VAL A 139 21.62 -24.81 -7.80
CA VAL A 139 22.92 -24.13 -7.74
C VAL A 139 23.64 -24.44 -6.41
N TRP A 140 22.92 -24.36 -5.30
CA TRP A 140 23.48 -24.69 -3.99
C TRP A 140 23.95 -26.15 -3.94
N ALA A 141 23.12 -27.09 -4.41
CA ALA A 141 23.46 -28.50 -4.42
C ALA A 141 24.68 -28.78 -5.31
N TYR A 142 24.80 -28.12 -6.45
CA TYR A 142 25.95 -28.29 -7.35
C TYR A 142 27.28 -27.95 -6.66
N PHE A 143 27.31 -26.89 -5.84
CA PHE A 143 28.55 -26.47 -5.16
C PHE A 143 28.78 -27.13 -3.80
N ASN A 144 27.75 -27.64 -3.14
CA ASN A 144 27.84 -28.05 -1.74
C ASN A 144 27.46 -29.54 -1.49
N ALA A 145 26.81 -30.19 -2.43
CA ALA A 145 26.42 -31.61 -2.25
C ALA A 145 27.41 -32.58 -2.86
N SER A 146 27.33 -33.87 -2.47
CA SER A 146 28.14 -34.95 -3.02
C SER A 146 27.80 -35.20 -4.49
N PRO A 147 28.79 -35.70 -5.27
CA PRO A 147 28.54 -36.14 -6.63
C PRO A 147 27.40 -37.17 -6.69
N GLY A 148 26.47 -36.97 -7.61
CA GLY A 148 25.28 -37.83 -7.74
C GLY A 148 24.06 -37.40 -6.95
N TYR A 149 24.21 -36.55 -5.91
CA TYR A 149 23.06 -36.06 -5.11
C TYR A 149 21.97 -35.42 -5.96
N ILE A 150 22.36 -34.64 -6.98
CA ILE A 150 21.38 -33.99 -7.86
C ILE A 150 20.57 -35.02 -8.63
N ALA A 151 21.21 -36.11 -9.11
CA ALA A 151 20.53 -37.15 -9.86
C ALA A 151 19.56 -37.97 -8.99
N GLU A 152 19.95 -38.26 -7.75
CA GLU A 152 19.15 -39.06 -6.81
C GLU A 152 18.14 -38.20 -6.02
N GLY A 153 18.50 -36.95 -5.68
CA GLY A 153 17.72 -36.06 -4.82
C GLY A 153 17.00 -34.93 -5.55
N TRP A 154 16.90 -34.97 -6.87
CA TRP A 154 16.30 -33.88 -7.66
C TRP A 154 14.89 -33.48 -7.20
N LEU A 155 14.09 -34.48 -6.79
CA LEU A 155 12.74 -34.20 -6.30
C LEU A 155 12.76 -33.39 -5.00
N ASN A 156 13.67 -33.71 -4.08
CA ASN A 156 13.84 -32.94 -2.84
C ASN A 156 14.32 -31.54 -3.11
N LEU A 157 15.17 -31.33 -4.12
CA LEU A 157 15.62 -30.00 -4.53
C LEU A 157 14.46 -29.16 -5.11
N ILE A 158 13.60 -29.78 -5.92
CA ILE A 158 12.40 -29.11 -6.43
C ILE A 158 11.45 -28.76 -5.28
N LEU A 159 11.12 -29.74 -4.42
CA LEU A 159 10.18 -29.50 -3.31
C LEU A 159 10.73 -28.47 -2.33
N GLY A 160 12.01 -28.55 -1.98
CA GLY A 160 12.69 -27.55 -1.16
C GLY A 160 12.71 -26.17 -1.82
N GLY A 161 12.98 -26.13 -3.11
CA GLY A 161 12.94 -24.90 -3.90
C GLY A 161 11.55 -24.28 -3.97
N VAL A 162 10.51 -25.07 -4.17
CA VAL A 162 9.10 -24.61 -4.13
C VAL A 162 8.76 -24.07 -2.75
N PHE A 163 9.14 -24.78 -1.69
CA PHE A 163 8.92 -24.31 -0.32
C PHE A 163 9.60 -22.96 -0.06
N MET A 164 10.86 -22.82 -0.45
CA MET A 164 11.62 -21.57 -0.31
C MET A 164 11.00 -20.45 -1.16
N GLY A 165 10.60 -20.73 -2.40
CA GLY A 165 9.94 -19.75 -3.28
C GLY A 165 8.63 -19.28 -2.71
N LEU A 166 7.76 -20.17 -2.24
CA LEU A 166 6.50 -19.83 -1.60
C LEU A 166 6.71 -19.04 -0.30
N SER A 167 7.66 -19.45 0.54
CA SER A 167 7.99 -18.73 1.76
C SER A 167 8.45 -17.30 1.46
N THR A 168 9.29 -17.13 0.45
CA THR A 168 9.75 -15.81 0.01
C THR A 168 8.60 -14.96 -0.53
N ALA A 169 7.69 -15.53 -1.32
CA ALA A 169 6.52 -14.84 -1.85
C ALA A 169 5.57 -14.37 -0.71
N ILE A 170 5.39 -15.19 0.33
CA ILE A 170 4.54 -14.85 1.48
C ILE A 170 5.16 -13.76 2.35
N PHE A 171 6.45 -13.88 2.66
CA PHE A 171 7.13 -12.97 3.61
C PHE A 171 7.71 -11.72 2.95
N TRP A 172 8.02 -11.77 1.66
CA TRP A 172 8.65 -10.70 0.90
C TRP A 172 7.70 -10.01 -0.09
N ARG A 173 6.40 -10.05 0.14
CA ARG A 173 5.46 -9.29 -0.70
C ARG A 173 5.78 -7.81 -0.64
N PRO A 174 5.60 -7.06 -1.76
CA PRO A 174 5.80 -5.63 -1.77
C PRO A 174 4.96 -5.01 -0.65
N ARG A 175 5.64 -4.38 0.28
CA ARG A 175 5.00 -3.72 1.42
C ARG A 175 4.27 -2.49 0.91
N THR A 176 3.23 -2.10 1.62
CA THR A 176 2.56 -0.83 1.36
C THR A 176 3.57 0.29 1.51
N THR A 177 3.52 1.25 0.59
CA THR A 177 4.34 2.46 0.60
C THR A 177 4.42 3.08 2.00
N THR A 178 5.61 3.22 2.52
CA THR A 178 5.89 3.87 3.80
C THR A 178 6.84 5.04 3.61
N TYR A 179 6.78 6.00 4.51
CA TYR A 179 7.70 7.12 4.55
C TYR A 179 8.52 7.03 5.83
N LEU A 180 9.83 7.17 5.71
CA LEU A 180 10.78 7.24 6.82
C LEU A 180 11.23 8.68 7.04
N GLU A 181 11.34 9.06 8.28
CA GLU A 181 11.95 10.33 8.68
C GLU A 181 13.47 10.13 8.86
N ILE A 182 14.23 10.76 7.98
CA ILE A 182 15.69 10.74 8.00
C ILE A 182 16.15 12.20 8.08
N ASP A 183 16.85 12.57 9.14
CA ASP A 183 17.34 13.94 9.39
C ASP A 183 16.24 15.02 9.29
N GLY A 184 15.05 14.73 9.81
CA GLY A 184 13.90 15.64 9.77
C GLY A 184 13.21 15.73 8.41
N ILE A 185 13.61 14.92 7.43
CA ILE A 185 13.01 14.87 6.08
C ILE A 185 12.32 13.50 5.87
N TRP A 186 11.08 13.55 5.43
CA TRP A 186 10.32 12.34 5.09
C TRP A 186 10.68 11.85 3.70
N LYS A 187 11.25 10.63 3.60
CA LYS A 187 11.60 9.97 2.34
C LYS A 187 10.81 8.69 2.17
N LEU A 188 10.53 8.34 0.92
CA LEU A 188 9.90 7.06 0.56
C LEU A 188 10.86 5.92 0.92
N GLU A 189 10.32 4.88 1.60
CA GLU A 189 11.04 3.63 1.91
C GLU A 189 11.18 2.73 0.68
#